data_269922da75ed7abaaa28b26b88507ade
#
_entry.id   269922da75ed7abaaa28b26b88507ade
#
_cell.length_a   1.000
_cell.length_b   1.000
_cell.length_c   1.000
_cell.angle_alpha   90.00
_cell.angle_beta   90.00
_cell.angle_gamma   90.00
#
_symmetry.space_group_name_H-M   'P 1'
#
loop_
_entity.id
_entity.type
_entity.pdbx_description
1 polymer ?
#
loop_
_entity_poly.entity_id
_entity_poly.type
_entity_poly.pdbx_seq_one_letter_code
_entity_poly.pdbx_strand_id
1 'polypeptide(L)' 'MSNQDIEEIPIRDSMIRLGQLLKLASLVEDGVEAAELIRNGLVKVNGGIEDRRGRQLHNGDTVTVNGQTVKVVAPEA' A
#
# COMPACT_ATOMS: atom_id res chain seq x y z
N MET A 1 7.46 -2.02 22.48
CA MET A 1 7.52 -1.50 22.10
C MET A 1 7.06 -1.36 21.07
N SER A 2 6.56 -1.19 20.78
CA SER A 2 6.05 -1.08 19.94
C SER A 2 6.37 -0.76 18.91
N ASN A 3 6.42 -0.86 18.43
CA ASN A 3 6.71 -0.56 17.56
C ASN A 3 6.19 -0.62 16.44
N GLN A 4 5.65 -0.12 15.92
CA GLN A 4 5.18 -0.06 14.82
C GLN A 4 6.13 0.41 13.94
N ASP A 5 6.90 -0.33 13.33
CA ASP A 5 7.82 0.02 12.35
C ASP A 5 7.07 0.19 11.07
N ILE A 6 6.87 1.36 10.65
CA ILE A 6 6.27 1.64 9.35
C ILE A 6 7.39 1.73 8.33
N GLU A 7 7.38 0.84 7.38
CA GLU A 7 8.40 0.85 6.35
C GLU A 7 8.05 1.89 5.30
N GLU A 8 9.01 2.68 4.89
CA GLU A 8 8.79 3.69 3.86
C GLU A 8 9.09 3.09 2.50
N ILE A 9 8.21 3.27 1.56
CA ILE A 9 8.35 2.73 0.22
C ILE A 9 8.50 3.90 -0.75
N PRO A 10 9.71 4.14 -1.23
CA PRO A 10 9.91 5.23 -2.19
C PRO A 10 9.37 4.84 -3.55
N ILE A 11 8.66 5.75 -4.18
CA ILE A 11 8.16 5.54 -5.53
C ILE A 11 8.76 6.58 -6.45
N ARG A 12 8.70 6.30 -7.78
CA ARG A 12 9.35 7.14 -8.73
C ARG A 12 8.50 8.31 -9.14
N ASP A 13 7.23 8.12 -9.27
CA ASP A 13 6.31 9.14 -9.74
C ASP A 13 5.59 9.76 -8.56
N SER A 14 4.73 10.73 -8.82
CA SER A 14 3.99 11.40 -7.76
C SER A 14 2.84 10.54 -7.23
N MET A 15 2.52 9.44 -7.88
CA MET A 15 1.39 8.61 -7.54
C MET A 15 1.68 7.17 -7.89
N ILE A 16 1.09 6.23 -7.13
CA ILE A 16 1.15 4.82 -7.46
C ILE A 16 -0.22 4.23 -7.15
N ARG A 17 -0.63 3.21 -7.88
CA ARG A 17 -1.90 2.56 -7.61
C ARG A 17 -1.73 1.50 -6.56
N LEU A 18 -2.80 1.26 -5.79
CA LEU A 18 -2.74 0.36 -4.64
C LEU A 18 -2.19 -1.02 -5.00
N GLY A 19 -2.69 -1.61 -6.08
CA GLY A 19 -2.21 -2.94 -6.46
C GLY A 19 -0.73 -2.96 -6.80
N GLN A 20 -0.24 -1.89 -7.41
CA GLN A 20 1.17 -1.79 -7.72
C GLN A 20 2.01 -1.59 -6.48
N LEU A 21 1.51 -0.82 -5.53
CA LEU A 21 2.25 -0.60 -4.29
C LEU A 21 2.41 -1.90 -3.52
N LEU A 22 1.39 -2.73 -3.47
CA LEU A 22 1.48 -4.00 -2.74
C LEU A 22 2.58 -4.88 -3.33
N LYS A 23 2.75 -4.86 -4.65
CA LYS A 23 3.82 -5.63 -5.28
C LYS A 23 5.18 -5.00 -5.03
N LEU A 24 5.27 -3.68 -5.14
CA LEU A 24 6.53 -2.98 -4.94
C LEU A 24 7.04 -3.17 -3.53
N ALA A 25 6.15 -3.17 -2.56
CA ALA A 25 6.52 -3.32 -1.15
C ALA A 25 6.72 -4.79 -0.76
N SER A 26 6.58 -5.69 -1.72
CA SER A 26 6.73 -7.13 -1.48
C SER A 26 5.74 -7.67 -0.46
N LEU A 27 4.58 -7.03 -0.38
CA LEU A 27 3.52 -7.52 0.50
C LEU A 27 2.72 -8.62 -0.18
N VAL A 28 2.82 -8.71 -1.49
CA VAL A 28 2.21 -9.78 -2.28
C VAL A 28 3.20 -10.18 -3.37
N GLU A 29 2.99 -11.34 -3.97
CA GLU A 29 3.90 -11.84 -4.98
C GLU A 29 3.51 -11.40 -6.37
N ASP A 30 2.23 -11.18 -6.64
CA ASP A 30 1.80 -10.81 -7.97
C ASP A 30 0.48 -10.07 -7.92
N GLY A 31 -0.02 -9.69 -9.09
CA GLY A 31 -1.24 -8.91 -9.18
C GLY A 31 -2.49 -9.69 -8.81
N VAL A 32 -2.48 -11.01 -8.98
CA VAL A 32 -3.63 -11.82 -8.62
C VAL A 32 -3.80 -11.83 -7.11
N GLU A 33 -2.71 -12.02 -6.39
CA GLU A 33 -2.76 -12.01 -4.94
C GLU A 33 -3.19 -10.64 -4.43
N ALA A 34 -2.66 -9.57 -5.04
CA ALA A 34 -3.03 -8.23 -4.65
C ALA A 34 -4.53 -8.01 -4.83
N ALA A 35 -5.07 -8.43 -5.97
CA ALA A 35 -6.48 -8.24 -6.25
C ALA A 35 -7.36 -9.01 -5.27
N GLU A 36 -6.93 -10.21 -4.88
CA GLU A 36 -7.70 -11.00 -3.94
C GLU A 36 -7.74 -10.37 -2.57
N LEU A 37 -6.60 -9.90 -2.08
CA LEU A 37 -6.56 -9.28 -0.76
C LEU A 37 -7.42 -8.02 -0.73
N ILE A 38 -7.33 -7.22 -1.79
CA ILE A 38 -8.10 -5.98 -1.86
C ILE A 38 -9.59 -6.28 -1.91
N ARG A 39 -9.97 -7.24 -2.76
CA ARG A 39 -11.38 -7.55 -2.93
C ARG A 39 -11.99 -8.13 -1.65
N ASN A 40 -11.20 -8.84 -0.88
CA ASN A 40 -11.68 -9.47 0.34
C ASN A 40 -11.65 -8.55 1.57
N GLY A 41 -11.36 -7.26 1.37
CA GLY A 41 -11.39 -6.30 2.45
C GLY A 41 -10.24 -6.41 3.43
N LEU A 42 -9.11 -6.99 2.98
CA LEU A 42 -7.98 -7.21 3.87
C LEU A 42 -6.92 -6.12 3.76
N VAL A 43 -7.18 -5.08 2.99
CA VAL A 43 -6.22 -4.00 2.76
C VAL A 43 -6.83 -2.70 3.25
N LYS A 44 -6.07 -1.95 4.03
CA LYS A 44 -6.53 -0.66 4.52
C LYS A 44 -5.62 0.43 3.98
N VAL A 45 -6.21 1.55 3.61
CA VAL A 45 -5.47 2.73 3.19
C VAL A 45 -5.82 3.84 4.17
N ASN A 46 -4.82 4.38 4.82
CA ASN A 46 -4.99 5.44 5.83
C ASN A 46 -6.01 5.02 6.90
N GLY A 47 -6.00 3.74 7.25
CA GLY A 47 -6.85 3.23 8.32
C GLY A 47 -8.23 2.76 7.90
N GLY A 48 -8.61 2.96 6.64
CA GLY A 48 -9.92 2.53 6.15
C GLY A 48 -9.80 1.43 5.11
N ILE A 49 -10.72 0.49 5.13
CA ILE A 49 -10.70 -0.59 4.16
C ILE A 49 -10.86 -0.03 2.75
N GLU A 50 -9.99 -0.46 1.85
CA GLU A 50 -10.05 -0.04 0.47
C GLU A 50 -10.22 -1.26 -0.41
N ASP A 51 -11.27 -1.30 -1.20
CA ASP A 51 -11.55 -2.45 -2.05
C ASP A 51 -11.34 -2.17 -3.53
N ARG A 52 -10.69 -1.07 -3.87
CA ARG A 52 -10.41 -0.74 -5.27
C ARG A 52 -8.92 -0.89 -5.54
N ARG A 53 -8.58 -1.79 -6.44
CA ARG A 53 -7.20 -2.04 -6.80
C ARG A 53 -6.54 -0.82 -7.42
N GLY A 54 -7.31 -0.01 -8.10
CA GLY A 54 -6.79 1.18 -8.77
C GLY A 54 -6.74 2.44 -7.92
N ARG A 55 -7.00 2.34 -6.61
CA ARG A 55 -6.92 3.49 -5.74
C ARG A 55 -5.56 4.16 -5.90
N GLN A 56 -5.57 5.48 -6.13
CA GLN A 56 -4.33 6.24 -6.28
C GLN A 56 -3.78 6.60 -4.91
N LEU A 57 -2.50 6.36 -4.72
CA LEU A 57 -1.81 6.67 -3.48
C LEU A 57 -0.75 7.73 -3.76
N HIS A 58 -0.59 8.64 -2.83
CA HIS A 58 0.33 9.77 -2.96
C HIS A 58 1.28 9.81 -1.77
N ASN A 59 2.19 10.73 -1.80
CA ASN A 59 3.16 10.85 -0.72
C ASN A 59 2.45 10.94 0.63
N GLY A 60 2.86 10.14 1.56
CA GLY A 60 2.30 10.15 2.91
C GLY A 60 1.15 9.18 3.14
N ASP A 61 0.61 8.59 2.07
CA ASP A 61 -0.47 7.62 2.27
C ASP A 61 0.10 6.33 2.88
N THR A 62 -0.66 5.70 3.76
CA THR A 62 -0.25 4.47 4.40
C THR A 62 -1.14 3.32 3.97
N VAL A 63 -0.56 2.15 3.90
CA VAL A 63 -1.28 0.93 3.52
C VAL A 63 -0.95 -0.14 4.53
N THR A 64 -1.99 -0.81 5.03
CA THR A 64 -1.83 -1.87 6.01
C THR A 64 -2.42 -3.16 5.46
N VAL A 65 -1.65 -4.22 5.50
CA VAL A 65 -2.11 -5.55 5.13
C VAL A 65 -1.37 -6.57 5.98
N ASN A 66 -2.10 -7.57 6.46
CA ASN A 66 -1.51 -8.65 7.27
C ASN A 66 -0.70 -8.14 8.46
N GLY A 67 -1.17 -7.06 9.07
CA GLY A 67 -0.48 -6.52 10.24
C GLY A 67 0.75 -5.69 9.94
N GLN A 68 1.08 -5.50 8.66
CA GLN A 68 2.21 -4.67 8.29
C GLN A 68 1.72 -3.38 7.69
N THR A 69 2.35 -2.27 8.05
CA THR A 69 1.99 -0.96 7.51
C THR A 69 3.18 -0.39 6.76
N VAL A 70 2.93 0.11 5.56
CA VAL A 70 3.95 0.80 4.78
C VAL A 70 3.45 2.19 4.44
N LYS A 71 4.37 3.09 4.15
CA LYS A 71 4.04 4.46 3.84
C LYS A 71 4.66 4.83 2.50
N VAL A 72 3.88 5.45 1.65
CA VAL A 72 4.36 5.86 0.33
C VAL A 72 5.20 7.12 0.48
N VAL A 73 6.38 7.10 -0.11
CA VAL A 73 7.25 8.27 -0.14
C VAL A 73 7.47 8.62 -1.60
N ALA A 74 6.90 9.74 -2.03
CA ALA A 74 6.99 10.19 -3.42
C ALA A 74 7.83 11.45 -3.50
N PRO A 75 8.48 11.69 -4.63
CA PRO A 75 9.24 12.92 -4.77
C PRO A 75 8.31 14.11 -4.78
N GLU A 76 8.78 15.21 -4.23
CA GLU A 76 8.00 16.41 -4.25
C GLU A 76 8.24 17.14 -5.51
N ALA A 77 7.23 17.70 -6.06
CA ALA A 77 7.35 18.42 -7.34
C ALA A 77 8.00 19.75 -7.17
#